data_8701deeb258ded4720992de74db4f5ff
#
_entry.id   8701deeb258ded4720992de74db4f5ff
#
_cell.length_a   1.000
_cell.length_b   1.000
_cell.length_c   1.000
_cell.angle_alpha   90.00
_cell.angle_beta   90.00
_cell.angle_gamma   90.00
#
_symmetry.space_group_name_H-M   'P 1'
#
loop_
_entity.id
_entity.type
_entity.pdbx_description
1 polymer ?
#
loop_
_entity_poly.entity_id
_entity_poly.type
_entity_poly.pdbx_seq_one_letter_code
_entity_poly.pdbx_strand_id
1 'polypeptide(L)'
;MIEKIIPKRPYGRVIIKPNLCFAEKIPGATTSPELIKYVTRYFVNHSKDVLVVESDALLNTADEAFDNLGIRKTVKKEGGKIINLSKHLPIAYLSFLFPHDLFVNLPVLKTHEFALITGAVKNMFGMIPDKKRIKHHPIIHKKLVELCKKYRNQLIIVDGIKGMEGHGPTRGKIVNMNILIGGTNPAAVDRVICKITKIKLREVPYIEYACKFLNSEGLEIEYDGVELDKLIRKFERPKLDPITAAKMWVWRHRIPNNILFTSNLYPITRWIGLRIRKSVRSLLKMEKID
;
A
#
# COMPACT_ATOMS: atom_id res chain seq x y z
N MET A 1 12.49 -8.17 -14.91
CA MET A 1 11.06 -7.91 -14.57
C MET A 1 10.54 -6.60 -15.16
N ILE A 2 11.09 -5.41 -14.84
CA ILE A 2 10.53 -4.12 -15.30
C ILE A 2 10.40 -4.10 -16.84
N GLU A 3 11.47 -4.41 -17.56
CA GLU A 3 11.50 -4.38 -19.04
C GLU A 3 10.63 -5.45 -19.72
N LYS A 4 10.17 -6.48 -18.99
CA LYS A 4 9.18 -7.45 -19.47
C LYS A 4 7.75 -6.92 -19.36
N ILE A 5 7.50 -5.93 -18.48
CA ILE A 5 6.15 -5.44 -18.16
C ILE A 5 5.85 -4.13 -18.90
N ILE A 6 6.83 -3.24 -19.01
CA ILE A 6 6.67 -1.93 -19.65
C ILE A 6 7.74 -1.68 -20.70
N PRO A 7 7.43 -0.86 -21.73
CA PRO A 7 8.39 -0.52 -22.76
C PRO A 7 9.64 0.15 -22.20
N LYS A 8 10.81 -0.26 -22.69
CA LYS A 8 12.08 0.43 -22.44
C LYS A 8 12.12 1.71 -23.28
N ARG A 9 11.80 2.82 -22.65
CA ARG A 9 11.79 4.15 -23.27
C ARG A 9 12.13 5.21 -22.21
N PRO A 10 12.54 6.42 -22.63
CA PRO A 10 12.62 7.55 -21.71
C PRO A 10 11.24 7.92 -21.18
N TYR A 11 11.16 8.14 -19.88
CA TYR A 11 9.97 8.66 -19.21
C TYR A 11 10.16 10.13 -18.83
N GLY A 12 9.08 10.90 -18.74
CA GLY A 12 9.07 12.25 -18.19
C GLY A 12 9.31 12.19 -16.70
N ARG A 13 8.24 12.12 -15.93
CA ARG A 13 8.28 11.91 -14.48
C ARG A 13 7.93 10.46 -14.15
N VAL A 14 8.64 9.89 -13.18
CA VAL A 14 8.28 8.61 -12.59
C VAL A 14 7.89 8.83 -11.13
N ILE A 15 6.65 8.53 -10.80
CA ILE A 15 6.10 8.65 -9.46
C ILE A 15 6.05 7.27 -8.82
N ILE A 16 6.92 7.02 -7.85
CA ILE A 16 7.01 5.75 -7.12
C ILE A 16 6.22 5.86 -5.83
N LYS A 17 5.20 5.03 -5.69
CA LYS A 17 4.35 4.93 -4.50
C LYS A 17 4.60 3.62 -3.76
N PRO A 18 5.49 3.59 -2.76
CA PRO A 18 5.65 2.43 -1.88
C PRO A 18 4.44 2.29 -0.93
N ASN A 19 4.40 1.21 -0.17
CA ASN A 19 3.49 1.06 0.97
C ASN A 19 4.25 1.37 2.25
N LEU A 20 4.10 2.58 2.78
CA LEU A 20 4.75 3.03 4.02
C LEU A 20 3.71 3.40 5.08
N CYS A 21 2.74 2.52 5.29
CA CYS A 21 1.64 2.76 6.23
C CYS A 21 2.07 2.86 7.72
N PHE A 22 3.34 2.56 8.00
CA PHE A 22 3.94 2.58 9.34
C PHE A 22 5.38 3.10 9.28
N ALA A 23 5.81 3.78 10.35
CA ALA A 23 7.16 4.31 10.49
C ALA A 23 8.11 3.38 11.26
N GLU A 24 7.75 2.12 11.42
CA GLU A 24 8.54 1.11 12.14
C GLU A 24 9.03 0.03 11.18
N LYS A 25 10.25 -0.46 11.45
CA LYS A 25 10.86 -1.56 10.69
C LYS A 25 10.23 -2.91 11.06
N ILE A 26 9.05 -3.17 10.51
CA ILE A 26 8.34 -4.45 10.66
C ILE A 26 8.42 -5.17 9.31
N PRO A 27 9.15 -6.29 9.21
CA PRO A 27 9.24 -7.05 7.96
C PRO A 27 7.86 -7.46 7.44
N GLY A 28 7.64 -7.31 6.14
CA GLY A 28 6.34 -7.61 5.52
C GLY A 28 5.22 -6.59 5.79
N ALA A 29 5.48 -5.53 6.58
CA ALA A 29 4.49 -4.48 6.83
C ALA A 29 4.62 -3.31 5.84
N THR A 30 5.82 -3.00 5.39
CA THR A 30 6.14 -1.92 4.46
C THR A 30 6.95 -2.45 3.30
N THR A 31 6.92 -1.76 2.18
CA THR A 31 7.78 -2.06 1.03
C THR A 31 9.23 -2.01 1.47
N SER A 32 10.01 -3.02 1.10
CA SER A 32 11.41 -3.14 1.48
C SER A 32 12.24 -1.98 0.91
N PRO A 33 13.17 -1.41 1.71
CA PRO A 33 14.07 -0.39 1.23
C PRO A 33 14.89 -0.81 0.02
N GLU A 34 15.22 -2.08 -0.07
CA GLU A 34 15.96 -2.69 -1.18
C GLU A 34 15.15 -2.60 -2.49
N LEU A 35 13.87 -2.96 -2.48
CA LEU A 35 13.02 -2.84 -3.67
C LEU A 35 12.89 -1.38 -4.10
N ILE A 36 12.64 -0.47 -3.14
CA ILE A 36 12.55 0.98 -3.43
C ILE A 36 13.88 1.47 -4.04
N LYS A 37 15.02 1.04 -3.49
CA LYS A 37 16.35 1.37 -4.00
C LYS A 37 16.52 0.95 -5.46
N TYR A 38 16.28 -0.32 -5.76
CA TYR A 38 16.47 -0.84 -7.13
C TYR A 38 15.54 -0.21 -8.15
N VAL A 39 14.28 0.01 -7.79
CA VAL A 39 13.30 0.68 -8.65
C VAL A 39 13.67 2.15 -8.87
N THR A 40 14.10 2.87 -7.82
CA THR A 40 14.55 4.26 -7.94
C THR A 40 15.76 4.36 -8.85
N ARG A 41 16.80 3.54 -8.62
CA ARG A 41 18.01 3.50 -9.44
C ARG A 41 17.70 3.22 -10.91
N TYR A 42 16.83 2.25 -11.18
CA TYR A 42 16.44 1.93 -12.55
C TYR A 42 15.85 3.15 -13.24
N PHE A 43 14.87 3.81 -12.61
CA PHE A 43 14.18 4.92 -13.25
C PHE A 43 14.97 6.22 -13.29
N VAL A 44 15.90 6.47 -12.40
CA VAL A 44 16.82 7.62 -12.50
C VAL A 44 17.63 7.56 -13.79
N ASN A 45 17.98 6.37 -14.25
CA ASN A 45 18.68 6.17 -15.53
C ASN A 45 17.76 6.18 -16.76
N HIS A 46 16.43 6.20 -16.58
CA HIS A 46 15.45 6.08 -17.69
C HIS A 46 14.37 7.17 -17.66
N SER A 47 14.51 8.19 -16.83
CA SER A 47 13.53 9.29 -16.73
C SER A 47 14.19 10.62 -16.38
N LYS A 48 13.46 11.71 -16.62
CA LYS A 48 13.93 13.06 -16.27
C LYS A 48 13.82 13.35 -14.76
N ASP A 49 12.82 12.76 -14.10
CA ASP A 49 12.55 13.03 -12.69
C ASP A 49 11.93 11.81 -12.00
N VAL A 50 12.46 11.45 -10.83
CA VAL A 50 11.96 10.31 -10.02
C VAL A 50 11.53 10.81 -8.65
N LEU A 51 10.24 10.64 -8.35
CA LEU A 51 9.59 11.10 -7.13
C LEU A 51 9.08 9.90 -6.33
N VAL A 52 9.62 9.66 -5.15
CA VAL A 52 9.09 8.67 -4.20
C VAL A 52 8.12 9.38 -3.26
N VAL A 53 6.85 8.99 -3.29
CA VAL A 53 5.76 9.72 -2.66
C VAL A 53 5.01 8.89 -1.62
N GLU A 54 4.60 9.52 -0.52
CA GLU A 54 3.67 8.96 0.45
C GLU A 54 2.89 10.09 1.12
N SER A 55 1.74 9.79 1.70
CA SER A 55 0.96 10.71 2.52
C SER A 55 0.94 10.30 3.99
N ASP A 56 0.69 11.28 4.87
CA ASP A 56 0.55 11.01 6.30
C ASP A 56 -0.53 9.96 6.57
N ALA A 57 -0.22 9.01 7.44
CA ALA A 57 -1.18 8.06 7.97
C ALA A 57 -1.86 8.62 9.24
N LEU A 58 -2.85 7.89 9.78
CA LEU A 58 -3.57 8.32 10.97
C LEU A 58 -2.64 8.55 12.19
N LEU A 59 -1.64 7.68 12.36
CA LEU A 59 -0.79 7.62 13.56
C LEU A 59 0.65 8.05 13.32
N ASN A 60 1.10 8.21 12.10
CA ASN A 60 2.45 8.65 11.75
C ASN A 60 2.45 9.50 10.49
N THR A 61 3.44 10.36 10.36
CA THR A 61 3.66 11.14 9.15
C THR A 61 4.44 10.34 8.10
N ALA A 62 4.33 10.74 6.85
CA ALA A 62 5.14 10.16 5.78
C ALA A 62 6.64 10.45 6.00
N ASP A 63 6.97 11.62 6.54
CA ASP A 63 8.37 11.97 6.84
C ASP A 63 8.97 11.04 7.90
N GLU A 64 8.23 10.76 9.00
CA GLU A 64 8.67 9.77 10.01
C GLU A 64 8.90 8.39 9.37
N ALA A 65 8.04 7.97 8.43
CA ALA A 65 8.22 6.71 7.73
C ALA A 65 9.45 6.73 6.82
N PHE A 66 9.65 7.80 6.04
CA PHE A 66 10.82 7.96 5.18
C PHE A 66 12.13 7.94 5.97
N ASP A 67 12.16 8.60 7.13
CA ASP A 67 13.39 8.72 7.94
C ASP A 67 13.67 7.44 8.74
N ASN A 68 12.70 6.92 9.48
CA ASN A 68 12.88 5.77 10.34
C ASN A 68 13.15 4.47 9.58
N LEU A 69 12.60 4.34 8.37
CA LEU A 69 12.84 3.19 7.49
C LEU A 69 14.12 3.35 6.64
N GLY A 70 14.78 4.51 6.70
CA GLY A 70 15.99 4.81 5.93
C GLY A 70 15.72 5.11 4.44
N ILE A 71 14.45 5.28 4.06
CA ILE A 71 14.04 5.48 2.66
C ILE A 71 14.56 6.81 2.13
N ARG A 72 14.50 7.89 2.93
CA ARG A 72 14.99 9.22 2.51
C ARG A 72 16.46 9.17 2.09
N LYS A 73 17.31 8.56 2.92
CA LYS A 73 18.74 8.40 2.63
C LYS A 73 18.97 7.57 1.37
N THR A 74 18.23 6.45 1.26
CA THR A 74 18.33 5.52 0.14
C THR A 74 17.94 6.20 -1.18
N VAL A 75 16.76 6.83 -1.23
CA VAL A 75 16.25 7.48 -2.46
C VAL A 75 17.15 8.63 -2.91
N LYS A 76 17.61 9.47 -1.97
CA LYS A 76 18.55 10.56 -2.30
C LYS A 76 19.89 10.04 -2.85
N LYS A 77 20.43 8.95 -2.27
CA LYS A 77 21.66 8.32 -2.76
C LYS A 77 21.51 7.80 -4.20
N GLU A 78 20.34 7.33 -4.56
CA GLU A 78 20.06 6.85 -5.92
C GLU A 78 19.64 7.98 -6.90
N GLY A 79 19.62 9.25 -6.47
CA GLY A 79 19.28 10.41 -7.31
C GLY A 79 17.80 10.75 -7.40
N GLY A 80 16.94 10.07 -6.63
CA GLY A 80 15.51 10.35 -6.57
C GLY A 80 15.16 11.43 -5.53
N LYS A 81 13.92 11.92 -5.57
CA LYS A 81 13.37 12.92 -4.66
C LYS A 81 12.27 12.32 -3.78
N ILE A 82 12.16 12.78 -2.54
CA ILE A 82 11.11 12.38 -1.58
C ILE A 82 10.04 13.47 -1.50
N ILE A 83 8.78 13.08 -1.59
CA ILE A 83 7.63 13.99 -1.48
C ILE A 83 6.63 13.48 -0.44
N ASN A 84 6.43 14.25 0.63
CA ASN A 84 5.30 14.06 1.52
C ASN A 84 4.06 14.76 0.93
N LEU A 85 3.11 13.98 0.43
CA LEU A 85 1.90 14.49 -0.23
C LEU A 85 1.00 15.31 0.70
N SER A 86 1.10 15.12 2.01
CA SER A 86 0.29 15.87 3.00
C SER A 86 0.85 17.24 3.34
N LYS A 87 2.10 17.52 3.00
CA LYS A 87 2.78 18.79 3.25
C LYS A 87 2.95 19.63 1.99
N HIS A 88 3.27 18.96 0.90
CA HIS A 88 3.57 19.61 -0.36
C HIS A 88 2.29 19.69 -1.20
N LEU A 89 1.54 20.78 -1.06
CA LEU A 89 0.60 21.24 -2.07
C LEU A 89 1.41 21.97 -3.15
N PRO A 90 1.35 21.57 -4.39
CA PRO A 90 0.13 21.28 -5.12
C PRO A 90 0.05 19.82 -5.58
N ILE A 91 -0.90 19.10 -5.09
CA ILE A 91 -1.39 17.85 -5.65
C ILE A 91 -1.71 17.99 -7.14
N ALA A 92 -2.00 19.21 -7.58
CA ALA A 92 -2.13 19.53 -9.00
C ALA A 92 -0.93 19.03 -9.82
N TYR A 93 0.31 19.14 -9.31
CA TYR A 93 1.49 18.66 -10.02
C TYR A 93 1.53 17.13 -10.17
N LEU A 94 1.01 16.39 -9.18
CA LEU A 94 0.88 14.93 -9.23
C LEU A 94 -0.50 14.49 -9.74
N SER A 95 -1.43 15.43 -9.90
CA SER A 95 -2.80 15.14 -10.31
C SER A 95 -2.94 14.81 -11.80
N PHE A 96 -1.98 15.25 -12.60
CA PHE A 96 -1.96 15.02 -14.03
C PHE A 96 -0.72 14.21 -14.39
N LEU A 97 -0.91 12.93 -14.73
CA LEU A 97 0.10 12.16 -15.44
C LEU A 97 -0.02 12.55 -16.91
N PHE A 98 1.06 13.10 -17.45
CA PHE A 98 1.19 13.31 -18.89
C PHE A 98 1.44 11.97 -19.58
N PRO A 99 1.24 11.86 -20.91
CA PRO A 99 1.44 10.61 -21.65
C PRO A 99 2.82 9.97 -21.48
N HIS A 100 3.83 10.79 -21.18
CA HIS A 100 5.22 10.34 -20.96
C HIS A 100 5.56 10.04 -19.50
N ASP A 101 4.64 10.28 -18.57
CA ASP A 101 4.85 9.99 -17.17
C ASP A 101 4.50 8.52 -16.86
N LEU A 102 5.07 8.00 -15.78
CA LEU A 102 4.79 6.66 -15.28
C LEU A 102 4.47 6.71 -13.79
N PHE A 103 3.45 5.97 -13.38
CA PHE A 103 3.15 5.72 -11.98
C PHE A 103 3.62 4.32 -11.60
N VAL A 104 4.50 4.21 -10.60
CA VAL A 104 5.04 2.94 -10.11
C VAL A 104 4.46 2.65 -8.73
N ASN A 105 3.63 1.63 -8.65
CA ASN A 105 2.94 1.19 -7.45
C ASN A 105 3.68 0.00 -6.83
N LEU A 106 4.21 0.16 -5.61
CA LEU A 106 4.97 -0.86 -4.90
C LEU A 106 4.23 -1.33 -3.63
N PRO A 107 3.14 -2.10 -3.76
CA PRO A 107 2.42 -2.66 -2.63
C PRO A 107 3.18 -3.81 -1.98
N VAL A 108 2.74 -4.24 -0.79
CA VAL A 108 3.25 -5.41 -0.08
C VAL A 108 2.21 -6.53 -0.07
N LEU A 109 2.65 -7.76 -0.24
CA LEU A 109 1.82 -8.96 -0.12
C LEU A 109 1.46 -9.20 1.35
N LYS A 110 0.31 -8.72 1.80
CA LYS A 110 -0.11 -8.87 3.20
C LYS A 110 -1.62 -8.88 3.39
N THR A 111 -2.06 -9.54 4.46
CA THR A 111 -3.41 -9.41 4.98
C THR A 111 -3.63 -8.05 5.64
N HIS A 112 -4.88 -7.73 5.91
CA HIS A 112 -5.27 -6.47 6.53
C HIS A 112 -6.55 -6.67 7.35
N GLU A 113 -6.54 -6.32 8.63
CA GLU A 113 -7.70 -6.45 9.55
C GLU A 113 -8.99 -5.88 8.93
N PHE A 114 -8.91 -4.71 8.30
CA PHE A 114 -10.07 -4.01 7.75
C PHE A 114 -10.45 -4.43 6.32
N ALA A 115 -9.47 -4.62 5.45
CA ALA A 115 -9.67 -4.80 4.01
C ALA A 115 -9.40 -6.23 3.53
N LEU A 116 -9.05 -7.14 4.43
CA LEU A 116 -8.62 -8.52 4.27
C LEU A 116 -7.28 -8.67 3.53
N ILE A 117 -7.07 -7.96 2.44
CA ILE A 117 -5.80 -7.92 1.68
C ILE A 117 -5.31 -6.48 1.54
N THR A 118 -4.01 -6.28 1.53
CA THR A 118 -3.35 -5.11 0.96
C THR A 118 -2.70 -5.54 -0.35
N GLY A 119 -3.09 -4.92 -1.42
CA GLY A 119 -2.59 -5.17 -2.77
C GLY A 119 -2.40 -3.85 -3.52
N ALA A 120 -2.33 -3.94 -4.83
CA ALA A 120 -2.11 -2.79 -5.72
C ALA A 120 -3.25 -1.77 -5.63
N VAL A 121 -4.50 -2.23 -5.67
CA VAL A 121 -5.69 -1.37 -5.58
C VAL A 121 -5.74 -0.64 -4.24
N LYS A 122 -5.55 -1.35 -3.12
CA LYS A 122 -5.62 -0.74 -1.77
C LYS A 122 -4.46 0.20 -1.50
N ASN A 123 -3.26 -0.03 -2.07
CA ASN A 123 -2.11 0.85 -1.90
C ASN A 123 -2.36 2.25 -2.45
N MET A 124 -3.23 2.40 -3.45
CA MET A 124 -3.64 3.70 -4.00
C MET A 124 -4.30 4.61 -2.97
N PHE A 125 -4.83 4.08 -1.87
CA PHE A 125 -5.41 4.89 -0.80
C PHE A 125 -4.41 5.88 -0.19
N GLY A 126 -3.11 5.55 -0.20
CA GLY A 126 -2.01 6.43 0.20
C GLY A 126 -1.79 7.63 -0.73
N MET A 127 -2.44 7.70 -1.90
CA MET A 127 -2.42 8.87 -2.77
C MET A 127 -3.41 9.97 -2.36
N ILE A 128 -4.23 9.74 -1.34
CA ILE A 128 -5.09 10.76 -0.73
C ILE A 128 -4.26 11.52 0.31
N PRO A 129 -3.94 12.79 0.08
CA PRO A 129 -3.02 13.56 0.94
C PRO A 129 -3.66 14.07 2.24
N ASP A 130 -4.98 13.95 2.35
CA ASP A 130 -5.72 14.41 3.52
C ASP A 130 -5.46 13.48 4.71
N LYS A 131 -4.98 14.04 5.83
CA LYS A 131 -4.82 13.30 7.11
C LYS A 131 -6.12 12.66 7.58
N LYS A 132 -7.26 13.25 7.22
CA LYS A 132 -8.59 12.72 7.49
C LYS A 132 -9.08 11.73 6.42
N ARG A 133 -8.19 11.17 5.59
CA ARG A 133 -8.56 10.22 4.51
C ARG A 133 -9.41 9.03 4.99
N ILE A 134 -9.39 8.75 6.29
CA ILE A 134 -10.24 7.73 6.90
C ILE A 134 -11.75 7.98 6.67
N LYS A 135 -12.17 9.23 6.46
CA LYS A 135 -13.54 9.61 6.07
C LYS A 135 -14.02 8.95 4.78
N HIS A 136 -13.08 8.50 3.93
CA HIS A 136 -13.41 7.82 2.67
C HIS A 136 -13.63 6.31 2.82
N HIS A 137 -13.44 5.72 4.01
CA HIS A 137 -13.65 4.29 4.22
C HIS A 137 -15.10 3.83 3.91
N PRO A 138 -16.16 4.57 4.23
CA PRO A 138 -17.52 4.16 3.85
C PRO A 138 -17.76 4.02 2.35
N ILE A 139 -16.97 4.70 1.53
CA ILE A 139 -17.04 4.67 0.06
C ILE A 139 -15.74 4.16 -0.59
N ILE A 140 -14.94 3.39 0.17
CA ILE A 140 -13.58 3.02 -0.22
C ILE A 140 -13.50 2.33 -1.57
N HIS A 141 -14.47 1.46 -1.92
CA HIS A 141 -14.49 0.73 -3.19
C HIS A 141 -14.47 1.68 -4.39
N LYS A 142 -15.40 2.66 -4.39
CA LYS A 142 -15.48 3.68 -5.45
C LYS A 142 -14.21 4.53 -5.50
N LYS A 143 -13.75 4.98 -4.32
CA LYS A 143 -12.59 5.87 -4.22
C LYS A 143 -11.29 5.22 -4.72
N LEU A 144 -11.10 3.93 -4.45
CA LEU A 144 -9.94 3.20 -4.95
C LEU A 144 -9.95 3.05 -6.47
N VAL A 145 -11.11 2.77 -7.07
CA VAL A 145 -11.24 2.69 -8.54
C VAL A 145 -10.99 4.05 -9.19
N GLU A 146 -11.52 5.14 -8.62
CA GLU A 146 -11.24 6.50 -9.10
C GLU A 146 -9.73 6.79 -9.12
N LEU A 147 -9.02 6.43 -8.04
CA LEU A 147 -7.57 6.61 -7.94
C LEU A 147 -6.82 5.75 -8.97
N CYS A 148 -7.21 4.50 -9.14
CA CYS A 148 -6.60 3.62 -10.15
C CYS A 148 -6.80 4.17 -11.57
N LYS A 149 -7.99 4.69 -11.89
CA LYS A 149 -8.27 5.32 -13.19
C LYS A 149 -7.50 6.63 -13.40
N LYS A 150 -7.32 7.41 -12.34
CA LYS A 150 -6.56 8.67 -12.37
C LYS A 150 -5.09 8.43 -12.67
N TYR A 151 -4.50 7.39 -12.07
CA TYR A 151 -3.09 7.01 -12.24
C TYR A 151 -2.96 5.78 -13.13
N ARG A 152 -3.67 5.74 -14.27
CA ARG A 152 -3.83 4.57 -15.13
C ARG A 152 -2.56 4.10 -15.85
N ASN A 153 -1.58 4.97 -16.06
CA ASN A 153 -0.30 4.59 -16.67
C ASN A 153 0.61 3.98 -15.60
N GLN A 154 0.31 2.75 -15.17
CA GLN A 154 0.94 2.11 -14.01
C GLN A 154 1.91 0.99 -14.40
N LEU A 155 3.02 0.94 -13.66
CA LEU A 155 3.78 -0.28 -13.39
C LEU A 155 3.51 -0.68 -11.93
N ILE A 156 3.19 -1.93 -11.70
CA ILE A 156 2.96 -2.47 -10.37
C ILE A 156 4.02 -3.53 -10.09
N ILE A 157 4.66 -3.46 -8.92
CA ILE A 157 5.57 -4.50 -8.43
C ILE A 157 5.22 -4.76 -6.98
N VAL A 158 4.56 -5.90 -6.72
CA VAL A 158 4.21 -6.32 -5.36
C VAL A 158 5.46 -6.89 -4.69
N ASP A 159 5.80 -6.33 -3.53
CA ASP A 159 6.81 -6.90 -2.65
C ASP A 159 6.23 -8.10 -1.90
N GLY A 160 6.55 -9.28 -2.37
CA GLY A 160 6.21 -10.57 -1.75
C GLY A 160 7.46 -11.32 -1.29
N ILE A 161 8.61 -10.65 -1.17
CA ILE A 161 9.82 -11.30 -0.61
C ILE A 161 9.52 -11.72 0.83
N LYS A 162 9.09 -10.76 1.65
CA LYS A 162 8.51 -11.00 2.97
C LYS A 162 7.08 -10.49 2.99
N GLY A 163 6.13 -11.40 3.03
CA GLY A 163 4.72 -11.09 3.20
C GLY A 163 4.28 -11.12 4.67
N MET A 164 2.99 -10.86 4.91
CA MET A 164 2.40 -10.92 6.24
C MET A 164 1.00 -11.53 6.18
N GLU A 165 0.73 -12.48 7.07
CA GLU A 165 -0.60 -13.10 7.21
C GLU A 165 -1.22 -12.84 8.60
N GLY A 166 -2.51 -13.09 8.79
CA GLY A 166 -3.22 -12.88 10.05
C GLY A 166 -3.52 -11.39 10.30
N HIS A 167 -3.16 -10.86 11.46
CA HIS A 167 -3.49 -9.50 11.93
C HIS A 167 -2.67 -8.37 11.25
N GLY A 168 -2.54 -8.41 9.91
CA GLY A 168 -1.98 -7.28 9.17
C GLY A 168 -2.81 -5.98 9.39
N PRO A 169 -2.26 -4.81 9.16
CA PRO A 169 -1.04 -4.58 8.36
C PRO A 169 0.29 -4.62 9.12
N THR A 170 0.31 -4.84 10.45
CA THR A 170 1.54 -4.67 11.27
C THR A 170 1.71 -5.69 12.39
N ARG A 171 0.67 -6.43 12.75
CA ARG A 171 0.66 -7.40 13.86
C ARG A 171 0.47 -8.85 13.38
N GLY A 172 0.65 -9.08 12.09
CA GLY A 172 0.55 -10.42 11.50
C GLY A 172 1.85 -11.20 11.63
N LYS A 173 1.79 -12.46 11.22
CA LYS A 173 2.95 -13.33 11.10
C LYS A 173 3.67 -13.08 9.79
N ILE A 174 5.01 -13.08 9.84
CA ILE A 174 5.84 -12.94 8.63
C ILE A 174 5.79 -14.24 7.83
N VAL A 175 5.66 -14.11 6.52
CA VAL A 175 5.69 -15.20 5.55
C VAL A 175 6.77 -14.92 4.51
N ASN A 176 7.76 -15.78 4.42
CA ASN A 176 8.78 -15.71 3.38
C ASN A 176 8.22 -16.34 2.10
N MET A 177 7.74 -15.51 1.17
CA MET A 177 7.23 -16.00 -0.11
C MET A 177 8.30 -15.95 -1.20
N ASN A 178 9.31 -15.07 -1.04
CA ASN A 178 10.44 -14.90 -1.97
C ASN A 178 10.00 -14.64 -3.42
N ILE A 179 8.92 -13.89 -3.61
CA ILE A 179 8.36 -13.57 -4.92
C ILE A 179 8.23 -12.07 -5.13
N LEU A 180 8.23 -11.66 -6.39
CA LEU A 180 7.73 -10.38 -6.86
C LEU A 180 6.61 -10.65 -7.87
N ILE A 181 5.51 -9.87 -7.79
CA ILE A 181 4.40 -9.96 -8.75
C ILE A 181 4.36 -8.64 -9.52
N GLY A 182 4.49 -8.71 -10.83
CA GLY A 182 4.50 -7.53 -11.70
C GLY A 182 3.29 -7.45 -12.62
N GLY A 183 2.91 -6.22 -13.01
CA GLY A 183 1.85 -6.01 -13.99
C GLY A 183 1.52 -4.54 -14.20
N THR A 184 0.56 -4.27 -15.07
CA THR A 184 0.09 -2.90 -15.39
C THR A 184 -1.34 -2.65 -14.92
N ASN A 185 -2.11 -3.70 -14.67
CA ASN A 185 -3.50 -3.60 -14.21
C ASN A 185 -3.60 -3.95 -12.71
N PRO A 186 -3.95 -3.00 -11.82
CA PRO A 186 -3.97 -3.24 -10.38
C PRO A 186 -4.99 -4.29 -9.93
N ALA A 187 -6.13 -4.41 -10.62
CA ALA A 187 -7.13 -5.40 -10.28
C ALA A 187 -6.69 -6.82 -10.68
N ALA A 188 -6.01 -6.96 -11.83
CA ALA A 188 -5.47 -8.25 -12.27
C ALA A 188 -4.35 -8.72 -11.33
N VAL A 189 -3.45 -7.82 -10.94
CA VAL A 189 -2.40 -8.12 -9.95
C VAL A 189 -3.01 -8.57 -8.63
N ASP A 190 -4.06 -7.91 -8.14
CA ASP A 190 -4.72 -8.27 -6.89
C ASP A 190 -5.51 -9.59 -7.00
N ARG A 191 -6.02 -9.97 -8.18
CA ARG A 191 -6.57 -11.32 -8.43
C ARG A 191 -5.50 -12.40 -8.27
N VAL A 192 -4.29 -12.16 -8.77
CA VAL A 192 -3.15 -13.08 -8.57
C VAL A 192 -2.82 -13.21 -7.09
N ILE A 193 -2.79 -12.10 -6.34
CA ILE A 193 -2.62 -12.13 -4.88
C ILE A 193 -3.69 -13.00 -4.22
N CYS A 194 -4.97 -12.82 -4.60
CA CYS A 194 -6.07 -13.63 -4.08
C CYS A 194 -5.85 -15.13 -4.35
N LYS A 195 -5.43 -15.48 -5.57
CA LYS A 195 -5.15 -16.87 -5.96
C LYS A 195 -4.01 -17.47 -5.13
N ILE A 196 -2.87 -16.76 -5.05
CA ILE A 196 -1.68 -17.22 -4.29
C ILE A 196 -2.01 -17.41 -2.81
N THR A 197 -2.78 -16.52 -2.20
CA THR A 197 -3.09 -16.54 -0.77
C THR A 197 -4.29 -17.43 -0.41
N LYS A 198 -4.95 -18.06 -1.38
CA LYS A 198 -6.23 -18.80 -1.21
C LYS A 198 -7.33 -17.96 -0.53
N ILE A 199 -7.33 -16.66 -0.73
CA ILE A 199 -8.41 -15.77 -0.31
C ILE A 199 -9.34 -15.59 -1.51
N LYS A 200 -10.62 -15.95 -1.33
CA LYS A 200 -11.59 -15.88 -2.44
C LYS A 200 -11.88 -14.42 -2.79
N LEU A 201 -11.95 -14.10 -4.08
CA LEU A 201 -12.20 -12.75 -4.57
C LEU A 201 -13.44 -12.10 -3.92
N ARG A 202 -14.54 -12.88 -3.78
CA ARG A 202 -15.79 -12.44 -3.12
C ARG A 202 -15.62 -12.07 -1.64
N GLU A 203 -14.52 -12.48 -0.98
CA GLU A 203 -14.21 -12.09 0.39
C GLU A 203 -13.55 -10.70 0.46
N VAL A 204 -13.15 -10.14 -0.70
CA VAL A 204 -12.45 -8.86 -0.81
C VAL A 204 -13.25 -7.90 -1.73
N PRO A 205 -14.34 -7.31 -1.21
CA PRO A 205 -15.31 -6.59 -2.04
C PRO A 205 -14.71 -5.44 -2.86
N TYR A 206 -13.65 -4.78 -2.38
CA TYR A 206 -13.03 -3.70 -3.13
C TYR A 206 -12.25 -4.20 -4.35
N ILE A 207 -11.65 -5.40 -4.29
CA ILE A 207 -10.98 -6.02 -5.46
C ILE A 207 -12.04 -6.49 -6.45
N GLU A 208 -13.08 -7.16 -5.97
CA GLU A 208 -14.19 -7.57 -6.81
C GLU A 208 -14.81 -6.38 -7.55
N TYR A 209 -15.02 -5.27 -6.84
CA TYR A 209 -15.49 -4.02 -7.44
C TYR A 209 -14.49 -3.48 -8.47
N ALA A 210 -13.19 -3.45 -8.14
CA ALA A 210 -12.16 -2.99 -9.05
C ALA A 210 -12.08 -3.85 -10.33
N CYS A 211 -12.25 -5.17 -10.23
CA CYS A 211 -12.26 -6.06 -11.39
C CYS A 211 -13.34 -5.68 -12.41
N LYS A 212 -14.53 -5.28 -11.95
CA LYS A 212 -15.64 -4.85 -12.82
C LYS A 212 -15.36 -3.54 -13.55
N PHE A 213 -14.54 -2.64 -12.98
CA PHE A 213 -14.36 -1.28 -13.48
C PHE A 213 -12.98 -0.99 -14.10
N LEU A 214 -12.03 -1.91 -13.98
CA LEU A 214 -10.66 -1.77 -14.48
C LEU A 214 -10.30 -2.81 -15.56
N ASN A 215 -11.27 -3.49 -16.14
CA ASN A 215 -11.11 -4.44 -17.23
C ASN A 215 -9.98 -5.46 -16.96
N SER A 216 -10.11 -6.22 -15.86
CA SER A 216 -9.08 -7.17 -15.42
C SER A 216 -9.30 -8.60 -15.91
N GLU A 217 -10.29 -8.83 -16.77
CA GLU A 217 -10.61 -10.15 -17.33
C GLU A 217 -9.74 -10.44 -18.56
N GLY A 218 -9.48 -11.72 -18.81
CA GLY A 218 -8.74 -12.17 -20.01
C GLY A 218 -7.23 -11.86 -19.98
N LEU A 219 -6.67 -11.42 -18.84
CA LEU A 219 -5.24 -11.15 -18.75
C LEU A 219 -4.46 -12.42 -18.45
N GLU A 220 -3.40 -12.65 -19.21
CA GLU A 220 -2.49 -13.77 -19.06
C GLU A 220 -1.50 -13.54 -17.92
N ILE A 221 -1.02 -14.64 -17.33
CA ILE A 221 -0.01 -14.63 -16.28
C ILE A 221 1.22 -15.36 -16.83
N GLU A 222 2.32 -14.63 -16.94
CA GLU A 222 3.64 -15.20 -17.25
C GLU A 222 4.37 -15.53 -15.94
N TYR A 223 5.11 -16.62 -15.96
CA TYR A 223 5.96 -17.07 -14.86
C TYR A 223 7.43 -16.94 -15.22
N ASP A 224 8.21 -16.51 -14.25
CA ASP A 224 9.67 -16.45 -14.35
C ASP A 224 10.25 -17.17 -13.13
N GLY A 225 10.62 -18.43 -13.33
CA GLY A 225 11.14 -19.33 -12.31
C GLY A 225 10.13 -20.40 -11.86
N VAL A 226 9.27 -20.10 -10.89
CA VAL A 226 8.38 -21.09 -10.28
C VAL A 226 6.95 -20.94 -10.75
N GLU A 227 6.30 -22.06 -11.11
CA GLU A 227 4.89 -22.10 -11.50
C GLU A 227 3.96 -21.61 -10.37
N LEU A 228 2.85 -20.97 -10.73
CA LEU A 228 1.91 -20.37 -9.78
C LEU A 228 1.42 -21.38 -8.73
N ASP A 229 1.11 -22.59 -9.14
CA ASP A 229 0.53 -23.60 -8.24
C ASP A 229 1.49 -24.00 -7.10
N LYS A 230 2.79 -23.92 -7.34
CA LYS A 230 3.83 -24.14 -6.31
C LYS A 230 3.94 -22.96 -5.33
N LEU A 231 3.45 -21.78 -5.70
CA LEU A 231 3.45 -20.57 -4.85
C LEU A 231 2.18 -20.45 -4.01
N ILE A 232 1.14 -21.26 -4.32
CA ILE A 232 -0.15 -21.16 -3.63
C ILE A 232 -0.02 -21.62 -2.18
N ARG A 233 -0.34 -20.71 -1.26
CA ARG A 233 -0.35 -20.93 0.17
C ARG A 233 -1.60 -20.34 0.80
N LYS A 234 -2.28 -21.09 1.68
CA LYS A 234 -3.41 -20.56 2.45
C LYS A 234 -2.91 -19.60 3.52
N PHE A 235 -3.15 -18.30 3.33
CA PHE A 235 -2.85 -17.28 4.34
C PHE A 235 -3.86 -17.33 5.49
N GLU A 236 -3.35 -17.13 6.71
CA GLU A 236 -4.22 -16.91 7.88
C GLU A 236 -5.00 -15.62 7.69
N ARG A 237 -6.30 -15.66 7.99
CA ARG A 237 -7.14 -14.46 7.98
C ARG A 237 -7.04 -13.73 9.32
N PRO A 238 -7.22 -12.39 9.35
CA PRO A 238 -7.37 -11.69 10.61
C PRO A 238 -8.53 -12.27 11.42
N LYS A 239 -8.32 -12.56 12.69
CA LYS A 239 -9.40 -12.92 13.60
C LYS A 239 -10.15 -11.64 14.00
N LEU A 240 -11.46 -11.67 13.93
CA LEU A 240 -12.32 -10.57 14.38
C LEU A 240 -12.58 -10.72 15.87
N ASP A 241 -11.79 -10.05 16.68
CA ASP A 241 -12.14 -9.79 18.09
C ASP A 241 -13.19 -8.66 18.18
N PRO A 242 -13.93 -8.57 19.30
CA PRO A 242 -15.00 -7.55 19.47
C PRO A 242 -14.52 -6.11 19.24
N ILE A 243 -13.29 -5.78 19.65
CA ILE A 243 -12.72 -4.43 19.50
C ILE A 243 -12.44 -4.14 18.04
N THR A 244 -11.87 -5.10 17.33
CA THR A 244 -11.62 -4.99 15.87
C THR A 244 -12.93 -4.91 15.11
N ALA A 245 -13.95 -5.70 15.49
CA ALA A 245 -15.27 -5.63 14.88
C ALA A 245 -15.94 -4.26 15.09
N ALA A 246 -15.87 -3.70 16.30
CA ALA A 246 -16.38 -2.36 16.61
C ALA A 246 -15.65 -1.26 15.80
N LYS A 247 -14.33 -1.32 15.71
CA LYS A 247 -13.55 -0.39 14.86
C LYS A 247 -13.97 -0.50 13.38
N MET A 248 -14.13 -1.71 12.87
CA MET A 248 -14.57 -1.93 11.49
C MET A 248 -15.95 -1.38 11.24
N TRP A 249 -16.87 -1.54 12.20
CA TRP A 249 -18.20 -0.99 12.11
C TRP A 249 -18.15 0.54 12.01
N VAL A 250 -17.44 1.22 12.91
CA VAL A 250 -17.24 2.67 12.86
C VAL A 250 -16.68 3.13 11.51
N TRP A 251 -15.67 2.45 10.99
CA TRP A 251 -15.02 2.86 9.75
C TRP A 251 -15.87 2.65 8.50
N ARG A 252 -16.77 1.66 8.53
CA ARG A 252 -17.67 1.36 7.41
C ARG A 252 -18.90 2.26 7.36
N HIS A 253 -19.32 2.80 8.50
CA HIS A 253 -20.54 3.60 8.59
C HIS A 253 -20.22 5.10 8.56
N ARG A 254 -20.93 5.82 7.67
CA ARG A 254 -20.64 7.24 7.39
C ARG A 254 -20.81 8.15 8.60
N ILE A 255 -21.87 7.95 9.41
CA ILE A 255 -22.19 8.81 10.55
C ILE A 255 -21.13 8.68 11.66
N PRO A 256 -20.87 7.49 12.25
CA PRO A 256 -19.87 7.37 13.30
C PRO A 256 -18.46 7.67 12.81
N ASN A 257 -18.14 7.36 11.54
CA ASN A 257 -16.87 7.70 10.95
C ASN A 257 -16.68 9.23 10.89
N ASN A 258 -17.68 9.98 10.42
CA ASN A 258 -17.62 11.43 10.36
C ASN A 258 -17.51 12.05 11.76
N ILE A 259 -18.28 11.59 12.74
CA ILE A 259 -18.23 12.12 14.10
C ILE A 259 -16.82 11.95 14.69
N LEU A 260 -16.22 10.78 14.57
CA LEU A 260 -14.94 10.47 15.23
C LEU A 260 -13.71 11.02 14.47
N PHE A 261 -13.76 11.13 13.15
CA PHE A 261 -12.57 11.42 12.37
C PHE A 261 -12.59 12.71 11.56
N THR A 262 -13.77 13.38 11.43
CA THR A 262 -13.86 14.63 10.68
C THR A 262 -14.36 15.81 11.49
N SER A 263 -15.01 15.56 12.63
CA SER A 263 -15.49 16.60 13.54
C SER A 263 -14.35 17.19 14.40
N ASN A 264 -14.70 18.12 15.28
CA ASN A 264 -13.79 18.69 16.28
C ASN A 264 -13.27 17.65 17.30
N LEU A 265 -13.85 16.45 17.31
CA LEU A 265 -13.37 15.32 18.14
C LEU A 265 -12.13 14.63 17.55
N TYR A 266 -11.79 14.87 16.29
CA TYR A 266 -10.63 14.23 15.63
C TYR A 266 -9.30 14.41 16.40
N PRO A 267 -8.94 15.57 16.95
CA PRO A 267 -7.72 15.72 17.74
C PRO A 267 -7.72 14.81 18.98
N ILE A 268 -8.88 14.68 19.63
CA ILE A 268 -9.06 13.83 20.83
C ILE A 268 -8.94 12.35 20.45
N THR A 269 -9.66 11.91 19.41
CA THR A 269 -9.61 10.50 18.96
C THR A 269 -8.21 10.11 18.47
N ARG A 270 -7.50 11.02 17.81
CA ARG A 270 -6.10 10.84 17.42
C ARG A 270 -5.18 10.73 18.64
N TRP A 271 -5.34 11.59 19.61
CA TRP A 271 -4.55 11.57 20.84
C TRP A 271 -4.74 10.27 21.63
N ILE A 272 -6.00 9.81 21.79
CA ILE A 272 -6.32 8.51 22.41
C ILE A 272 -5.63 7.38 21.62
N GLY A 273 -5.74 7.36 20.32
CA GLY A 273 -5.10 6.35 19.45
C GLY A 273 -3.57 6.32 19.60
N LEU A 274 -2.93 7.48 19.71
CA LEU A 274 -1.49 7.59 19.94
C LEU A 274 -1.08 7.09 21.32
N ARG A 275 -1.86 7.39 22.37
CA ARG A 275 -1.60 6.89 23.73
C ARG A 275 -1.75 5.37 23.82
N ILE A 276 -2.83 4.82 23.31
CA ILE A 276 -3.03 3.36 23.26
C ILE A 276 -1.85 2.69 22.55
N ARG A 277 -1.42 3.25 21.42
CA ARG A 277 -0.25 2.74 20.68
C ARG A 277 1.02 2.76 21.51
N LYS A 278 1.26 3.84 22.27
CA LYS A 278 2.44 3.97 23.13
C LYS A 278 2.43 2.95 24.26
N SER A 279 1.28 2.73 24.88
CA SER A 279 1.10 1.74 25.96
C SER A 279 1.28 0.30 25.44
N VAL A 280 0.68 -0.04 24.30
CA VAL A 280 0.88 -1.36 23.68
C VAL A 280 2.35 -1.60 23.31
N ARG A 281 3.06 -0.56 22.86
CA ARG A 281 4.51 -0.68 22.57
C ARG A 281 5.35 -0.94 23.83
N SER A 282 5.03 -0.31 24.95
CA SER A 282 5.74 -0.55 26.21
C SER A 282 5.54 -1.98 26.69
N LEU A 283 4.31 -2.49 26.60
CA LEU A 283 3.99 -3.88 26.96
C LEU A 283 4.72 -4.90 26.07
N LEU A 284 4.71 -4.70 24.74
CA LEU A 284 5.40 -5.58 23.81
C LEU A 284 6.95 -5.51 23.90
N LYS A 285 7.51 -4.44 24.47
CA LYS A 285 8.93 -4.38 24.79
C LYS A 285 9.28 -5.12 26.07
N MET A 286 8.37 -5.20 27.01
CA MET A 286 8.52 -5.95 28.25
C MET A 286 8.47 -7.47 28.01
N GLU A 287 7.60 -7.96 27.09
CA GLU A 287 7.54 -9.38 26.69
C GLU A 287 8.76 -9.88 25.90
N LYS A 288 9.70 -9.01 25.51
CA LYS A 288 10.95 -9.38 24.82
C LYS A 288 12.19 -9.39 25.71
N ILE A 289 12.00 -9.22 27.02
CA ILE A 289 13.09 -9.16 28.01
C ILE A 289 13.10 -10.45 28.89
N ASP A 290 12.15 -11.35 28.71
CA ASP A 290 12.14 -12.71 29.27
C ASP A 290 12.48 -13.71 28.11
#